data_0cf4a43028e232de1fe1559306c0b642
#
_entry.id   0cf4a43028e232de1fe1559306c0b642
#
_cell.length_a   1.000
_cell.length_b   1.000
_cell.length_c   1.000
_cell.angle_alpha   90.00
_cell.angle_beta   90.00
_cell.angle_gamma   90.00
#
_symmetry.space_group_name_H-M   'P 1'
#
loop_
_entity.id
_entity.type
_entity.pdbx_description
1 polymer ?
#
loop_
_entity_poly.entity_id
_entity_poly.type
_entity_poly.pdbx_seq_one_letter_code
_entity_poly.pdbx_strand_id
1 'polypeptide(L)'
;MRTYVSPIGYNSTSVVRPVLSRGLDSGDEIRLLRPHEESDGQRATEAIGDVERLLNEIEPDVTLTVEWITYDDYAAAVLECSEIIIGADGDVIVNLGGGARDILVPLTTAALVHSEAIATMVTFSDIDGAVRELESPMITASVPENVVSTLEAVADHVDRVSTPTLTEELDRSKSSITRHVNLLEEEGLVQTEKHGRTKVVELTFAGELYLRIDGNC
;
A
#
# COMPACT_ATOMS: atom_id res chain seq x y z
N MET A 1 8.08 12.72 -11.13
CA MET A 1 7.44 11.72 -12.00
C MET A 1 6.77 10.70 -11.13
N ARG A 2 5.53 10.43 -11.38
CA ARG A 2 4.70 9.43 -10.68
C ARG A 2 4.24 8.37 -11.67
N THR A 3 4.15 7.12 -11.21
CA THR A 3 3.53 6.04 -11.97
C THR A 3 2.29 5.54 -11.23
N TYR A 4 1.13 5.71 -11.87
CA TYR A 4 -0.15 5.23 -11.38
C TYR A 4 -0.43 3.84 -11.94
N VAL A 5 -0.58 2.85 -11.07
CA VAL A 5 -0.97 1.47 -11.43
C VAL A 5 -2.41 1.26 -11.00
N SER A 6 -3.31 1.01 -11.94
CA SER A 6 -4.75 0.96 -11.68
C SER A 6 -5.45 -0.13 -12.50
N PRO A 7 -6.27 -0.98 -11.89
CA PRO A 7 -7.13 -1.86 -12.66
C PRO A 7 -8.22 -1.03 -13.35
N ILE A 8 -8.54 -1.36 -14.60
CA ILE A 8 -9.60 -0.74 -15.37
C ILE A 8 -10.70 -1.77 -15.68
N GLY A 9 -11.95 -1.37 -15.47
CA GLY A 9 -13.14 -2.10 -15.91
C GLY A 9 -13.96 -1.26 -16.90
N TYR A 10 -15.26 -1.19 -16.65
CA TYR A 10 -16.19 -0.46 -17.51
C TYR A 10 -16.45 1.00 -17.09
N ASN A 11 -15.80 1.45 -16.02
CA ASN A 11 -15.99 2.79 -15.45
C ASN A 11 -14.66 3.52 -15.34
N SER A 12 -14.47 4.55 -16.16
CA SER A 12 -13.29 5.40 -16.15
C SER A 12 -13.13 6.21 -14.84
N THR A 13 -14.22 6.49 -14.14
CA THR A 13 -14.23 7.31 -12.91
C THR A 13 -13.36 6.72 -11.80
N SER A 14 -13.33 5.37 -11.68
CA SER A 14 -12.52 4.67 -10.67
C SER A 14 -11.00 4.83 -10.89
N VAL A 15 -10.58 5.20 -12.08
CA VAL A 15 -9.19 5.52 -12.41
C VAL A 15 -8.95 7.03 -12.33
N VAL A 16 -9.80 7.80 -13.01
CA VAL A 16 -9.61 9.24 -13.17
C VAL A 16 -9.63 9.99 -11.84
N ARG A 17 -10.58 9.68 -10.95
CA ARG A 17 -10.67 10.37 -9.66
C ARG A 17 -9.46 10.17 -8.76
N PRO A 18 -8.92 8.94 -8.55
CA PRO A 18 -7.65 8.75 -7.84
C PRO A 18 -6.50 9.54 -8.44
N VAL A 19 -6.31 9.49 -9.77
CA VAL A 19 -5.25 10.24 -10.46
C VAL A 19 -5.39 11.75 -10.19
N LEU A 20 -6.57 12.32 -10.43
CA LEU A 20 -6.80 13.75 -10.25
C LEU A 20 -6.71 14.19 -8.77
N SER A 21 -7.08 13.35 -7.82
CA SER A 21 -6.97 13.66 -6.39
C SER A 21 -5.52 13.80 -5.92
N ARG A 22 -4.60 13.13 -6.60
CA ARG A 22 -3.16 13.16 -6.31
C ARG A 22 -2.40 14.17 -7.17
N GLY A 23 -3.04 14.69 -8.19
CA GLY A 23 -2.47 15.56 -9.19
C GLY A 23 -1.85 14.79 -10.36
N LEU A 24 -1.64 15.47 -11.46
CA LEU A 24 -1.07 14.96 -12.68
C LEU A 24 -0.07 15.99 -13.20
N ASP A 25 1.18 15.58 -13.39
CA ASP A 25 2.25 16.42 -13.89
C ASP A 25 2.81 15.86 -15.21
N SER A 26 3.47 16.72 -15.98
CA SER A 26 4.16 16.33 -17.20
C SER A 26 5.17 15.21 -16.94
N GLY A 27 5.11 14.16 -17.76
CA GLY A 27 5.94 12.98 -17.65
C GLY A 27 5.47 11.93 -16.63
N ASP A 28 4.29 12.12 -16.01
CA ASP A 28 3.66 11.05 -15.22
C ASP A 28 3.18 9.91 -16.15
N GLU A 29 3.16 8.68 -15.63
CA GLU A 29 2.72 7.48 -16.33
C GLU A 29 1.48 6.88 -15.67
N ILE A 30 0.53 6.40 -16.47
CA ILE A 30 -0.63 5.65 -16.01
C ILE A 30 -0.60 4.27 -16.66
N ARG A 31 -0.49 3.22 -15.86
CA ARG A 31 -0.56 1.81 -16.26
C ARG A 31 -1.92 1.24 -15.90
N LEU A 32 -2.73 0.97 -16.90
CA LEU A 32 -4.05 0.38 -16.75
C LEU A 32 -3.96 -1.15 -16.87
N LEU A 33 -4.38 -1.87 -15.81
CA LEU A 33 -4.38 -3.33 -15.78
C LEU A 33 -5.74 -3.87 -16.21
N ARG A 34 -5.75 -4.83 -17.14
CA ARG A 34 -6.96 -5.52 -17.59
C ARG A 34 -6.69 -6.98 -17.93
N PRO A 35 -7.71 -7.86 -17.87
CA PRO A 35 -7.56 -9.26 -18.28
C PRO A 35 -7.35 -9.40 -19.78
N HIS A 36 -6.62 -10.44 -20.21
CA HIS A 36 -6.40 -10.79 -21.62
C HIS A 36 -7.70 -11.04 -22.39
N GLU A 37 -8.73 -11.60 -21.72
CA GLU A 37 -10.03 -11.85 -22.28
C GLU A 37 -11.13 -11.22 -21.43
N GLU A 38 -12.04 -10.49 -22.06
CA GLU A 38 -13.21 -9.89 -21.43
C GLU A 38 -14.46 -10.18 -22.24
N SER A 39 -15.55 -10.49 -21.54
CA SER A 39 -16.85 -10.76 -22.15
C SER A 39 -17.47 -9.53 -22.83
N ASP A 40 -17.07 -8.33 -22.43
CA ASP A 40 -17.54 -7.03 -22.98
C ASP A 40 -16.35 -6.10 -23.27
N GLY A 41 -15.46 -6.55 -24.16
CA GLY A 41 -14.25 -5.83 -24.55
C GLY A 41 -14.51 -4.44 -25.15
N GLN A 42 -15.70 -4.19 -25.71
CA GLN A 42 -16.06 -2.90 -26.25
C GLN A 42 -16.22 -1.85 -25.13
N ARG A 43 -16.95 -2.16 -24.07
CA ARG A 43 -17.14 -1.24 -22.93
C ARG A 43 -15.83 -0.92 -22.19
N ALA A 44 -14.96 -1.93 -22.06
CA ALA A 44 -13.64 -1.70 -21.49
C ALA A 44 -12.79 -0.78 -22.36
N THR A 45 -12.84 -0.96 -23.69
CA THR A 45 -12.14 -0.09 -24.64
C THR A 45 -12.69 1.34 -24.62
N GLU A 46 -14.01 1.52 -24.51
CA GLU A 46 -14.63 2.83 -24.37
C GLU A 46 -14.17 3.52 -23.07
N ALA A 47 -14.13 2.78 -21.94
CA ALA A 47 -13.65 3.32 -20.65
C ALA A 47 -12.17 3.75 -20.72
N ILE A 48 -11.30 2.99 -21.40
CA ILE A 48 -9.89 3.37 -21.60
C ILE A 48 -9.81 4.64 -22.46
N GLY A 49 -10.56 4.73 -23.54
CA GLY A 49 -10.60 5.92 -24.40
C GLY A 49 -11.12 7.16 -23.65
N ASP A 50 -12.04 6.99 -22.71
CA ASP A 50 -12.50 8.07 -21.83
C ASP A 50 -11.41 8.54 -20.86
N VAL A 51 -10.64 7.61 -20.28
CA VAL A 51 -9.48 7.94 -19.44
C VAL A 51 -8.44 8.69 -20.25
N GLU A 52 -8.03 8.16 -21.39
CA GLU A 52 -7.01 8.75 -22.25
C GLU A 52 -7.40 10.17 -22.69
N ARG A 53 -8.63 10.35 -23.18
CA ARG A 53 -9.13 11.67 -23.60
C ARG A 53 -9.09 12.68 -22.46
N LEU A 54 -9.60 12.31 -21.27
CA LEU A 54 -9.67 13.23 -20.14
C LEU A 54 -8.27 13.61 -19.62
N LEU A 55 -7.37 12.64 -19.53
CA LEU A 55 -6.00 12.91 -19.06
C LEU A 55 -5.23 13.76 -20.05
N ASN A 56 -5.36 13.52 -21.34
CA ASN A 56 -4.74 14.35 -22.40
C ASN A 56 -5.30 15.79 -22.46
N GLU A 57 -6.55 16.00 -22.04
CA GLU A 57 -7.11 17.37 -21.92
C GLU A 57 -6.49 18.14 -20.75
N ILE A 58 -6.04 17.45 -19.69
CA ILE A 58 -5.47 18.04 -18.47
C ILE A 58 -3.96 18.18 -18.60
N GLU A 59 -3.27 17.13 -19.01
CA GLU A 59 -1.82 17.10 -19.17
C GLU A 59 -1.45 16.24 -20.40
N PRO A 60 -1.15 16.87 -21.53
CA PRO A 60 -0.90 16.15 -22.79
C PRO A 60 0.38 15.30 -22.81
N ASP A 61 1.34 15.58 -21.91
CA ASP A 61 2.62 14.87 -21.85
C ASP A 61 2.59 13.64 -20.93
N VAL A 62 1.38 13.21 -20.47
CA VAL A 62 1.19 11.99 -19.71
C VAL A 62 1.20 10.77 -20.63
N THR A 63 1.88 9.72 -20.20
CA THR A 63 1.88 8.44 -20.89
C THR A 63 0.82 7.51 -20.30
N LEU A 64 -0.03 6.93 -21.14
CA LEU A 64 -0.98 5.90 -20.75
C LEU A 64 -0.63 4.60 -21.45
N THR A 65 -0.44 3.53 -20.68
CA THR A 65 -0.22 2.17 -21.16
C THR A 65 -1.28 1.22 -20.65
N VAL A 66 -1.53 0.15 -21.40
CA VAL A 66 -2.45 -0.93 -21.00
C VAL A 66 -1.66 -2.20 -20.85
N GLU A 67 -1.65 -2.73 -19.64
CA GLU A 67 -0.99 -3.98 -19.27
C GLU A 67 -2.02 -5.11 -19.21
N TRP A 68 -1.70 -6.21 -19.85
CA TRP A 68 -2.56 -7.37 -19.92
C TRP A 68 -2.16 -8.38 -18.87
N ILE A 69 -3.12 -8.77 -18.02
CA ILE A 69 -2.91 -9.67 -16.90
C ILE A 69 -3.62 -11.00 -17.12
N THR A 70 -2.95 -12.08 -16.81
CA THR A 70 -3.54 -13.41 -16.73
C THR A 70 -4.64 -13.43 -15.66
N TYR A 71 -5.85 -13.90 -16.00
CA TYR A 71 -6.99 -13.84 -15.07
C TYR A 71 -7.40 -15.21 -14.51
N ASP A 72 -7.03 -16.30 -15.16
CA ASP A 72 -7.39 -17.68 -14.84
C ASP A 72 -6.28 -18.45 -14.04
N ASP A 73 -5.12 -17.82 -13.85
CA ASP A 73 -4.04 -18.27 -12.98
C ASP A 73 -3.68 -17.17 -11.98
N TYR A 74 -4.14 -17.34 -10.75
CA TYR A 74 -3.90 -16.36 -9.67
C TYR A 74 -2.41 -16.12 -9.40
N ALA A 75 -1.58 -17.19 -9.39
CA ALA A 75 -0.16 -17.04 -9.09
C ALA A 75 0.57 -16.28 -10.21
N ALA A 76 0.25 -16.59 -11.47
CA ALA A 76 0.77 -15.85 -12.62
C ALA A 76 0.35 -14.37 -12.54
N ALA A 77 -0.93 -14.09 -12.28
CA ALA A 77 -1.44 -12.73 -12.15
C ALA A 77 -0.74 -11.92 -11.05
N VAL A 78 -0.47 -12.54 -9.88
CA VAL A 78 0.28 -11.87 -8.79
C VAL A 78 1.70 -11.54 -9.23
N LEU A 79 2.39 -12.46 -9.92
CA LEU A 79 3.75 -12.23 -10.40
C LEU A 79 3.81 -11.12 -11.46
N GLU A 80 2.87 -11.11 -12.41
CA GLU A 80 2.74 -10.06 -13.42
C GLU A 80 2.48 -8.68 -12.78
N CYS A 81 1.56 -8.59 -11.81
CA CYS A 81 1.33 -7.37 -11.04
C CYS A 81 2.57 -6.94 -10.26
N SER A 82 3.33 -7.89 -9.70
CA SER A 82 4.58 -7.62 -8.99
C SER A 82 5.63 -7.01 -9.90
N GLU A 83 5.81 -7.58 -11.11
CA GLU A 83 6.75 -7.06 -12.11
C GLU A 83 6.39 -5.64 -12.55
N ILE A 84 5.09 -5.34 -12.70
CA ILE A 84 4.60 -4.00 -13.06
C ILE A 84 4.90 -2.99 -11.96
N ILE A 85 4.71 -3.35 -10.68
CA ILE A 85 4.98 -2.47 -9.54
C ILE A 85 6.49 -2.20 -9.42
N ILE A 86 7.32 -3.26 -9.46
CA ILE A 86 8.78 -3.13 -9.28
C ILE A 86 9.42 -2.43 -10.49
N GLY A 87 8.90 -2.66 -11.70
CA GLY A 87 9.38 -2.04 -12.92
C GLY A 87 8.83 -0.64 -13.18
N ALA A 88 8.08 -0.05 -12.23
CA ALA A 88 7.58 1.30 -12.34
C ALA A 88 8.64 2.32 -11.89
N ASP A 89 8.72 3.44 -12.60
CA ASP A 89 9.66 4.51 -12.30
C ASP A 89 9.00 5.59 -11.41
N GLY A 90 9.81 6.27 -10.58
CA GLY A 90 9.39 7.37 -9.73
C GLY A 90 8.53 6.95 -8.54
N ASP A 91 7.62 7.82 -8.11
CA ASP A 91 6.69 7.54 -7.00
C ASP A 91 5.54 6.66 -7.48
N VAL A 92 5.52 5.41 -7.06
CA VAL A 92 4.48 4.44 -7.46
C VAL A 92 3.23 4.65 -6.63
N ILE A 93 2.10 4.91 -7.30
CA ILE A 93 0.78 5.06 -6.68
C ILE A 93 -0.11 3.92 -7.17
N VAL A 94 -0.52 3.03 -6.27
CA VAL A 94 -1.39 1.89 -6.61
C VAL A 94 -2.82 2.20 -6.24
N ASN A 95 -3.71 2.18 -7.24
CA ASN A 95 -5.15 2.30 -7.02
C ASN A 95 -5.79 0.93 -6.86
N LEU A 96 -6.32 0.65 -5.68
CA LEU A 96 -7.04 -0.58 -5.35
C LEU A 96 -8.57 -0.38 -5.46
N GLY A 97 -9.01 0.27 -6.54
CA GLY A 97 -10.42 0.52 -6.82
C GLY A 97 -10.79 0.30 -8.28
N GLY A 98 -11.91 -0.35 -8.52
CA GLY A 98 -12.40 -0.66 -9.87
C GLY A 98 -11.81 -1.92 -10.49
N GLY A 99 -12.08 -2.12 -11.79
CA GLY A 99 -11.61 -3.28 -12.55
C GLY A 99 -12.29 -4.61 -12.22
N ALA A 100 -11.88 -5.66 -12.91
CA ALA A 100 -12.30 -7.03 -12.62
C ALA A 100 -11.66 -7.52 -11.32
N ARG A 101 -12.40 -8.31 -10.52
CA ARG A 101 -11.88 -8.87 -9.27
C ARG A 101 -10.68 -9.79 -9.49
N ASP A 102 -10.66 -10.50 -10.62
CA ASP A 102 -9.57 -11.40 -11.02
C ASP A 102 -8.26 -10.64 -11.32
N ILE A 103 -8.31 -9.32 -11.44
CA ILE A 103 -7.15 -8.43 -11.53
C ILE A 103 -6.92 -7.68 -10.21
N LEU A 104 -7.98 -7.19 -9.58
CA LEU A 104 -7.89 -6.41 -8.35
C LEU A 104 -7.29 -7.22 -7.19
N VAL A 105 -7.69 -8.50 -7.02
CA VAL A 105 -7.19 -9.36 -5.93
C VAL A 105 -5.69 -9.66 -6.09
N PRO A 106 -5.18 -10.11 -7.26
CA PRO A 106 -3.76 -10.26 -7.50
C PRO A 106 -2.96 -8.95 -7.31
N LEU A 107 -3.47 -7.83 -7.83
CA LEU A 107 -2.83 -6.52 -7.64
C LEU A 107 -2.75 -6.14 -6.16
N THR A 108 -3.81 -6.38 -5.39
CA THR A 108 -3.81 -6.13 -3.94
C THR A 108 -2.75 -6.97 -3.24
N THR A 109 -2.63 -8.25 -3.60
CA THR A 109 -1.61 -9.13 -3.04
C THR A 109 -0.21 -8.66 -3.38
N ALA A 110 0.06 -8.34 -4.64
CA ALA A 110 1.35 -7.81 -5.07
C ALA A 110 1.68 -6.48 -4.37
N ALA A 111 0.69 -5.58 -4.25
CA ALA A 111 0.87 -4.30 -3.59
C ALA A 111 1.21 -4.44 -2.10
N LEU A 112 0.60 -5.38 -1.38
CA LEU A 112 0.91 -5.64 0.03
C LEU A 112 2.33 -6.23 0.20
N VAL A 113 2.75 -7.12 -0.70
CA VAL A 113 4.11 -7.71 -0.67
C VAL A 113 5.18 -6.67 -0.97
N HIS A 114 4.91 -5.75 -1.90
CA HIS A 114 5.85 -4.71 -2.34
C HIS A 114 5.53 -3.34 -1.74
N SER A 115 4.96 -3.29 -0.54
CA SER A 115 4.54 -2.04 0.11
C SER A 115 5.66 -1.00 0.25
N GLU A 116 6.90 -1.43 0.42
CA GLU A 116 8.08 -0.54 0.48
C GLU A 116 8.42 0.14 -0.85
N ALA A 117 8.05 -0.46 -1.98
CA ALA A 117 8.24 0.11 -3.32
C ALA A 117 7.11 1.07 -3.73
N ILE A 118 6.03 1.15 -2.94
CA ILE A 118 4.83 1.93 -3.23
C ILE A 118 4.81 3.18 -2.36
N ALA A 119 4.78 4.34 -2.99
CA ALA A 119 4.69 5.62 -2.28
C ALA A 119 3.32 5.81 -1.63
N THR A 120 2.25 5.34 -2.29
CA THR A 120 0.87 5.49 -1.77
C THR A 120 -0.05 4.44 -2.36
N MET A 121 -0.90 3.84 -1.53
CA MET A 121 -2.06 3.07 -1.98
C MET A 121 -3.33 3.90 -1.82
N VAL A 122 -4.19 3.88 -2.82
CA VAL A 122 -5.47 4.59 -2.79
C VAL A 122 -6.60 3.66 -3.22
N THR A 123 -7.82 4.00 -2.84
CA THR A 123 -9.02 3.34 -3.35
C THR A 123 -10.10 4.36 -3.66
N PHE A 124 -10.87 4.09 -4.71
CA PHE A 124 -12.09 4.81 -5.03
C PHE A 124 -13.29 4.04 -4.45
N SER A 125 -14.10 4.71 -3.65
CA SER A 125 -15.29 4.11 -3.03
C SER A 125 -16.51 4.23 -3.96
N ASP A 126 -17.09 3.10 -4.34
CA ASP A 126 -18.36 3.05 -5.08
C ASP A 126 -19.56 3.48 -4.23
N ILE A 127 -19.40 3.59 -2.90
CA ILE A 127 -20.48 3.93 -1.98
C ILE A 127 -20.74 5.44 -1.94
N ASP A 128 -19.65 6.23 -1.82
CA ASP A 128 -19.72 7.68 -1.63
C ASP A 128 -18.90 8.48 -2.65
N GLY A 129 -18.22 7.80 -3.56
CA GLY A 129 -17.39 8.41 -4.59
C GLY A 129 -16.11 9.07 -4.06
N ALA A 130 -15.75 8.82 -2.82
CA ALA A 130 -14.54 9.37 -2.21
C ALA A 130 -13.29 8.57 -2.62
N VAL A 131 -12.18 9.27 -2.76
CA VAL A 131 -10.85 8.66 -2.85
C VAL A 131 -10.25 8.65 -1.44
N ARG A 132 -9.77 7.47 -1.01
CA ARG A 132 -9.14 7.29 0.30
C ARG A 132 -7.75 6.73 0.13
N GLU A 133 -6.84 7.22 0.93
CA GLU A 133 -5.54 6.62 1.11
C GLU A 133 -5.70 5.39 2.01
N LEU A 134 -4.99 4.32 1.66
CA LEU A 134 -4.96 3.09 2.42
C LEU A 134 -3.60 2.98 3.12
N GLU A 135 -3.63 2.81 4.42
CA GLU A 135 -2.44 2.45 5.17
C GLU A 135 -2.07 1.00 4.82
N SER A 136 -0.83 0.82 4.32
CA SER A 136 -0.33 -0.50 3.95
C SER A 136 0.34 -1.15 5.15
N PRO A 137 -0.17 -2.27 5.67
CA PRO A 137 0.54 -3.02 6.69
C PRO A 137 1.75 -3.74 6.06
N MET A 138 2.88 -3.75 6.76
CA MET A 138 4.01 -4.61 6.41
C MET A 138 3.70 -6.07 6.78
N ILE A 139 3.03 -6.77 5.87
CA ILE A 139 2.61 -8.17 6.10
C ILE A 139 3.79 -9.17 6.10
N THR A 140 4.96 -8.73 5.66
CA THR A 140 6.21 -9.51 5.63
C THR A 140 7.08 -9.29 6.87
N ALA A 141 6.63 -8.44 7.81
CA ALA A 141 7.38 -8.17 9.05
C ALA A 141 7.66 -9.46 9.83
N SER A 142 8.88 -9.61 10.29
CA SER A 142 9.31 -10.77 11.08
C SER A 142 10.30 -10.35 12.15
N VAL A 143 9.91 -10.54 13.41
CA VAL A 143 10.78 -10.21 14.54
C VAL A 143 11.04 -11.43 15.42
N PRO A 144 12.21 -11.53 16.07
CA PRO A 144 12.50 -12.60 17.02
C PRO A 144 11.52 -12.61 18.19
N GLU A 145 11.19 -13.80 18.71
CA GLU A 145 10.24 -14.00 19.81
C GLU A 145 10.53 -13.11 21.04
N ASN A 146 11.82 -12.94 21.36
CA ASN A 146 12.22 -12.07 22.49
C ASN A 146 11.97 -10.57 22.25
N VAL A 147 11.64 -10.15 21.03
CA VAL A 147 11.29 -8.77 20.67
C VAL A 147 9.77 -8.59 20.72
N VAL A 148 8.98 -9.65 20.46
CA VAL A 148 7.51 -9.61 20.52
C VAL A 148 7.02 -9.11 21.87
N SER A 149 7.61 -9.53 22.98
CA SER A 149 7.26 -9.01 24.33
C SER A 149 7.44 -7.50 24.49
N THR A 150 8.30 -6.87 23.68
CA THR A 150 8.44 -5.41 23.68
C THR A 150 7.33 -4.77 22.86
N LEU A 151 6.89 -5.40 21.77
CA LEU A 151 5.75 -4.96 20.98
C LEU A 151 4.45 -5.06 21.78
N GLU A 152 4.24 -6.18 22.50
CA GLU A 152 3.12 -6.38 23.43
C GLU A 152 3.07 -5.27 24.49
N ALA A 153 4.19 -4.97 25.13
CA ALA A 153 4.26 -3.90 26.10
C ALA A 153 3.95 -2.51 25.51
N VAL A 154 4.31 -2.25 24.25
CA VAL A 154 3.88 -1.02 23.55
C VAL A 154 2.37 -1.02 23.34
N ALA A 155 1.78 -2.16 22.96
CA ALA A 155 0.34 -2.29 22.70
C ALA A 155 -0.53 -2.16 23.97
N ASP A 156 0.01 -2.45 25.16
CA ASP A 156 -0.69 -2.27 26.44
C ASP A 156 -0.94 -0.79 26.78
N HIS A 157 -0.27 0.13 26.07
CA HIS A 157 -0.49 1.56 26.22
C HIS A 157 -1.46 2.07 25.14
N VAL A 158 -2.49 2.80 25.58
CA VAL A 158 -3.53 3.39 24.67
C VAL A 158 -2.92 4.43 23.72
N ASP A 159 -1.84 5.09 24.18
CA ASP A 159 -1.13 6.12 23.43
C ASP A 159 0.36 5.75 23.32
N ARG A 160 1.20 6.75 23.21
CA ARG A 160 2.66 6.62 23.13
C ARG A 160 3.28 6.23 24.46
N VAL A 161 4.25 5.34 24.44
CA VAL A 161 5.03 4.93 25.61
C VAL A 161 6.49 5.37 25.49
N SER A 162 7.13 5.72 26.59
CA SER A 162 8.55 6.11 26.57
C SER A 162 9.47 4.89 26.68
N THR A 163 10.66 4.94 26.06
CA THR A 163 11.65 3.87 26.21
C THR A 163 12.11 3.64 27.66
N PRO A 164 12.23 4.64 28.58
CA PRO A 164 12.45 4.40 30.01
C PRO A 164 11.33 3.59 30.66
N THR A 165 10.07 3.90 30.37
CA THR A 165 8.91 3.16 30.89
C THR A 165 8.97 1.69 30.48
N LEU A 166 9.19 1.39 29.20
CA LEU A 166 9.38 0.02 28.71
C LEU A 166 10.56 -0.70 29.36
N THR A 167 11.63 0.03 29.72
CA THR A 167 12.80 -0.50 30.43
C THR A 167 12.43 -0.97 31.83
N GLU A 168 11.61 -0.21 32.54
CA GLU A 168 11.14 -0.51 33.91
C GLU A 168 10.11 -1.66 33.87
N GLU A 169 9.12 -1.61 32.99
CA GLU A 169 8.04 -2.61 32.90
C GLU A 169 8.55 -4.01 32.52
N LEU A 170 9.50 -4.08 31.59
CA LEU A 170 10.05 -5.35 31.11
C LEU A 170 11.26 -5.84 31.90
N ASP A 171 11.73 -5.10 32.91
CA ASP A 171 12.97 -5.37 33.68
C ASP A 171 14.15 -5.72 32.74
N ARG A 172 14.34 -4.93 31.68
CA ARG A 172 15.38 -5.12 30.68
C ARG A 172 16.34 -3.93 30.65
N SER A 173 17.56 -4.15 30.17
CA SER A 173 18.51 -3.05 30.06
C SER A 173 18.05 -2.03 29.00
N LYS A 174 18.38 -0.75 29.20
CA LYS A 174 18.11 0.33 28.23
C LYS A 174 18.64 0.00 26.84
N SER A 175 19.82 -0.64 26.75
CA SER A 175 20.41 -1.03 25.47
C SER A 175 19.61 -2.11 24.76
N SER A 176 19.02 -3.06 25.49
CA SER A 176 18.15 -4.10 24.94
C SER A 176 16.86 -3.49 24.40
N ILE A 177 16.18 -2.65 25.21
CA ILE A 177 14.95 -1.97 24.76
C ILE A 177 15.20 -1.09 23.53
N THR A 178 16.31 -0.32 23.52
CA THR A 178 16.66 0.50 22.36
C THR A 178 16.83 -0.36 21.10
N ARG A 179 17.50 -1.51 21.20
CA ARG A 179 17.69 -2.42 20.05
C ARG A 179 16.37 -3.04 19.60
N HIS A 180 15.50 -3.44 20.53
CA HIS A 180 14.18 -3.98 20.19
C HIS A 180 13.31 -2.94 19.49
N VAL A 181 13.24 -1.71 20.03
CA VAL A 181 12.48 -0.62 19.44
C VAL A 181 12.99 -0.26 18.05
N ASN A 182 14.30 -0.24 17.82
CA ASN A 182 14.87 0.03 16.51
C ASN A 182 14.49 -1.08 15.50
N LEU A 183 14.56 -2.35 15.89
CA LEU A 183 14.15 -3.46 15.04
C LEU A 183 12.65 -3.42 14.72
N LEU A 184 11.80 -3.13 15.72
CA LEU A 184 10.36 -2.98 15.50
C LEU A 184 10.03 -1.80 14.57
N GLU A 185 10.82 -0.72 14.64
CA GLU A 185 10.69 0.43 13.74
C GLU A 185 11.16 0.11 12.33
N GLU A 186 12.28 -0.62 12.17
CA GLU A 186 12.77 -1.13 10.88
C GLU A 186 11.75 -2.07 10.21
N GLU A 187 11.06 -2.90 11.00
CA GLU A 187 9.99 -3.78 10.53
C GLU A 187 8.61 -3.07 10.41
N GLY A 188 8.55 -1.74 10.63
CA GLY A 188 7.33 -0.95 10.50
C GLY A 188 6.22 -1.25 11.52
N LEU A 189 6.51 -2.02 12.58
CA LEU A 189 5.53 -2.42 13.60
C LEU A 189 5.30 -1.33 14.65
N VAL A 190 6.24 -0.41 14.82
CA VAL A 190 6.11 0.78 15.65
C VAL A 190 6.65 2.00 14.92
N GLN A 191 6.19 3.18 15.31
CA GLN A 191 6.80 4.46 14.94
C GLN A 191 7.38 5.13 16.15
N THR A 192 8.43 5.93 15.97
CA THR A 192 9.11 6.58 17.07
C THR A 192 9.29 8.07 16.84
N GLU A 193 9.20 8.83 17.93
CA GLU A 193 9.44 10.27 17.93
C GLU A 193 10.38 10.66 19.09
N LYS A 194 11.27 11.62 18.84
CA LYS A 194 12.12 12.16 19.90
C LYS A 194 11.41 13.28 20.65
N HIS A 195 11.21 13.08 21.95
CA HIS A 195 10.75 14.10 22.89
C HIS A 195 11.91 14.52 23.81
N GLY A 196 12.64 15.54 23.44
CA GLY A 196 13.84 15.97 24.15
C GLY A 196 14.95 14.91 24.11
N ARG A 197 15.27 14.29 25.26
CA ARG A 197 16.26 13.21 25.39
C ARG A 197 15.66 11.82 25.39
N THR A 198 14.34 11.71 25.31
CA THR A 198 13.58 10.46 25.39
C THR A 198 13.01 10.11 24.03
N LYS A 199 13.10 8.85 23.64
CA LYS A 199 12.42 8.29 22.49
C LYS A 199 11.05 7.79 22.94
N VAL A 200 10.00 8.19 22.27
CA VAL A 200 8.61 7.77 22.49
C VAL A 200 8.23 6.82 21.36
N VAL A 201 7.52 5.77 21.68
CA VAL A 201 7.16 4.67 20.79
C VAL A 201 5.65 4.58 20.71
N GLU A 202 5.13 4.41 19.52
CA GLU A 202 3.70 4.25 19.23
C GLU A 202 3.50 3.03 18.35
N LEU A 203 2.46 2.25 18.59
CA LEU A 203 2.10 1.09 17.77
C LEU A 203 1.55 1.55 16.41
N THR A 204 1.96 0.90 15.33
CA THR A 204 1.40 1.12 13.99
C THR A 204 0.23 0.15 13.73
N PHE A 205 -0.54 0.40 12.66
CA PHE A 205 -1.54 -0.56 12.17
C PHE A 205 -0.93 -1.94 11.86
N ALA A 206 0.30 -1.96 11.27
CA ALA A 206 1.03 -3.21 11.03
C ALA A 206 1.37 -3.93 12.35
N GLY A 207 1.79 -3.21 13.38
CA GLY A 207 2.05 -3.76 14.71
C GLY A 207 0.81 -4.35 15.36
N GLU A 208 -0.33 -3.64 15.28
CA GLU A 208 -1.62 -4.17 15.75
C GLU A 208 -2.02 -5.46 15.02
N LEU A 209 -1.84 -5.50 13.70
CA LEU A 209 -2.15 -6.67 12.89
C LEU A 209 -1.23 -7.85 13.22
N TYR A 210 0.08 -7.58 13.40
CA TYR A 210 1.07 -8.59 13.76
C TYR A 210 0.71 -9.31 15.07
N LEU A 211 0.35 -8.57 16.11
CA LEU A 211 -0.05 -9.14 17.40
C LEU A 211 -1.32 -10.03 17.31
N ARG A 212 -2.23 -9.73 16.39
CA ARG A 212 -3.44 -10.56 16.17
C ARG A 212 -3.15 -11.90 15.49
N ILE A 213 -2.08 -12.01 14.70
CA ILE A 213 -1.67 -13.27 14.05
C ILE A 213 -1.19 -14.28 15.10
N ASP A 214 -0.40 -13.82 16.08
CA ASP A 214 0.17 -14.69 17.13
C ASP A 214 -0.84 -15.06 18.25
N GLY A 215 -2.07 -14.57 18.18
CA GLY A 215 -3.12 -14.90 19.15
C GLY A 215 -2.94 -14.25 20.52
N ASN A 216 -2.11 -13.25 20.62
CA ASN A 216 -1.81 -12.47 21.83
C ASN A 216 -2.62 -11.16 21.83
N CYS A 217 -3.95 -11.27 21.88
CA CYS A 217 -4.87 -10.17 22.15
C CYS A 217 -5.69 -10.45 23.39
#